data_8146eea39f5919cad69c3bdbc1022ce2
#
_entry.id   8146eea39f5919cad69c3bdbc1022ce2
#
_cell.length_a   1.000
_cell.length_b   1.000
_cell.length_c   1.000
_cell.angle_alpha   90.00
_cell.angle_beta   90.00
_cell.angle_gamma   90.00
#
_symmetry.space_group_name_H-M   'P 1'
#
loop_
_entity.id
_entity.type
_entity.pdbx_description
1 polymer ?
#
loop_
_entity_poly.entity_id
_entity_poly.type
_entity_poly.pdbx_seq_one_letter_code
_entity_poly.pdbx_strand_id
1 'polypeptide(L)'
;MVNGLSGERMLIGLVIGIAVLIVLVLKTKIQAFLALIISTVVVGVIGGMPLTNITIEVDGVEKTFGIVNSITSGFGGTLGSIGIIIGFGVMMGQIFEVTGAAKRMAHTFLKLFGKKREEEALALTGFLVSIPIFCDSGFVVLAPIAKAISKATKKSVIGLGTALAAGLVITHSLVPPTPGPLGVCGIFGVDVGKFILLTLVLALPMAIACIAYSRLFLSKKYYRIPNDEGEIVEMPYQEPNYEAAFAMDMTGVPGALESFMPLIIPIILILINTVATAMGKTEGFMNILVFLGQPIVAVGLGLIVAILTLGRSLDRHEALAEMEKGMASAGIIMLVTVSYYTSDAADD
;
A
#
# COMPACT_ATOMS: atom_id res chain seq x y z
N MET A 1 20.52 5.96 -30.60
CA MET A 1 20.73 6.82 -29.43
C MET A 1 20.17 8.20 -29.78
N VAL A 2 19.27 8.72 -29.00
CA VAL A 2 18.77 10.10 -29.18
C VAL A 2 19.94 11.03 -28.86
N ASN A 3 20.29 11.90 -29.79
CA ASN A 3 21.44 12.83 -29.66
C ASN A 3 21.31 13.67 -28.37
N GLY A 4 22.18 13.43 -27.40
CA GLY A 4 22.27 14.19 -26.13
C GLY A 4 21.94 13.40 -24.87
N LEU A 5 21.28 12.26 -24.95
CA LEU A 5 21.02 11.38 -23.81
C LEU A 5 22.22 10.46 -23.59
N SER A 6 22.97 10.67 -22.54
CA SER A 6 23.95 9.71 -22.04
C SER A 6 23.49 9.20 -20.68
N GLY A 7 23.64 7.89 -20.41
CA GLY A 7 23.28 7.30 -19.13
C GLY A 7 23.92 8.01 -17.93
N GLU A 8 25.15 8.51 -18.09
CA GLU A 8 25.85 9.31 -17.06
C GLU A 8 25.13 10.62 -16.74
N ARG A 9 24.63 11.35 -17.76
CA ARG A 9 23.90 12.60 -17.55
C ARG A 9 22.55 12.36 -16.87
N MET A 10 21.87 11.25 -17.23
CA MET A 10 20.62 10.84 -16.60
C MET A 10 20.83 10.51 -15.11
N LEU A 11 21.89 9.76 -14.79
CA LEU A 11 22.25 9.47 -13.39
C LEU A 11 22.58 10.74 -12.60
N ILE A 12 23.36 11.66 -13.17
CA ILE A 12 23.65 12.95 -12.54
C ILE A 12 22.36 13.75 -12.32
N GLY A 13 21.50 13.79 -13.34
CA GLY A 13 20.18 14.42 -13.28
C GLY A 13 19.32 13.85 -12.15
N LEU A 14 19.28 12.53 -12.03
CA LEU A 14 18.53 11.81 -10.97
C LEU A 14 19.05 12.19 -9.57
N VAL A 15 20.37 12.13 -9.34
CA VAL A 15 20.98 12.47 -8.04
C VAL A 15 20.68 13.94 -7.67
N ILE A 16 20.82 14.87 -8.62
CA ILE A 16 20.51 16.28 -8.39
C ILE A 16 19.01 16.47 -8.15
N GLY A 17 18.16 15.82 -8.93
CA GLY A 17 16.71 15.86 -8.77
C GLY A 17 16.25 15.37 -7.39
N ILE A 18 16.81 14.28 -6.90
CA ILE A 18 16.54 13.78 -5.53
C ILE A 18 17.00 14.81 -4.49
N ALA A 19 18.18 15.41 -4.65
CA ALA A 19 18.67 16.46 -3.75
C ALA A 19 17.72 17.68 -3.74
N VAL A 20 17.27 18.11 -4.93
CA VAL A 20 16.27 19.19 -5.07
C VAL A 20 14.97 18.84 -4.38
N LEU A 21 14.45 17.62 -4.58
CA LEU A 21 13.24 17.13 -3.92
C LEU A 21 13.37 17.23 -2.39
N ILE A 22 14.46 16.69 -1.84
CA ILE A 22 14.71 16.72 -0.40
C ILE A 22 14.76 18.16 0.12
N VAL A 23 15.46 19.07 -0.57
CA VAL A 23 15.54 20.47 -0.19
C VAL A 23 14.17 21.15 -0.25
N LEU A 24 13.41 20.93 -1.32
CA LEU A 24 12.07 21.51 -1.47
C LEU A 24 11.12 21.04 -0.36
N VAL A 25 11.10 19.75 -0.06
CA VAL A 25 10.20 19.18 0.96
C VAL A 25 10.63 19.59 2.38
N LEU A 26 11.92 19.58 2.69
CA LEU A 26 12.42 19.84 4.05
C LEU A 26 12.62 21.32 4.38
N LYS A 27 12.94 22.16 3.40
CA LYS A 27 13.32 23.57 3.62
C LYS A 27 12.29 24.58 3.15
N THR A 28 11.33 24.17 2.33
CA THR A 28 10.30 25.06 1.82
C THR A 28 8.91 24.64 2.30
N LYS A 29 7.91 25.48 2.05
CA LYS A 29 6.50 25.15 2.32
C LYS A 29 5.79 24.59 1.08
N ILE A 30 6.56 24.09 0.10
CA ILE A 30 6.02 23.52 -1.13
C ILE A 30 5.44 22.13 -0.82
N GLN A 31 4.23 21.90 -1.32
CA GLN A 31 3.56 20.62 -1.16
C GLN A 31 4.29 19.53 -1.95
N ALA A 32 4.36 18.30 -1.40
CA ALA A 32 5.18 17.21 -1.92
C ALA A 32 4.93 16.87 -3.40
N PHE A 33 3.67 16.90 -3.85
CA PHE A 33 3.33 16.67 -5.25
C PHE A 33 3.99 17.69 -6.19
N LEU A 34 3.92 18.98 -5.85
CA LEU A 34 4.56 20.02 -6.65
C LEU A 34 6.09 19.91 -6.62
N ALA A 35 6.66 19.54 -5.46
CA ALA A 35 8.09 19.31 -5.33
C ALA A 35 8.57 18.15 -6.22
N LEU A 36 7.79 17.07 -6.33
CA LEU A 36 8.07 15.95 -7.23
C LEU A 36 8.05 16.37 -8.70
N ILE A 37 7.04 17.13 -9.13
CA ILE A 37 6.97 17.63 -10.52
C ILE A 37 8.18 18.52 -10.84
N ILE A 38 8.53 19.46 -9.95
CA ILE A 38 9.70 20.33 -10.13
C ILE A 38 10.98 19.49 -10.23
N SER A 39 11.13 18.52 -9.34
CA SER A 39 12.28 17.61 -9.32
C SER A 39 12.40 16.82 -10.63
N THR A 40 11.28 16.28 -11.13
CA THR A 40 11.25 15.53 -12.41
C THR A 40 11.65 16.43 -13.59
N VAL A 41 11.21 17.71 -13.62
CA VAL A 41 11.65 18.66 -14.63
C VAL A 41 13.16 18.90 -14.54
N VAL A 42 13.72 19.04 -13.33
CA VAL A 42 15.16 19.21 -13.11
C VAL A 42 15.93 17.99 -13.61
N VAL A 43 15.45 16.78 -13.31
CA VAL A 43 16.05 15.52 -13.84
C VAL A 43 16.08 15.54 -15.36
N GLY A 44 14.94 15.83 -15.99
CA GLY A 44 14.83 15.86 -17.44
C GLY A 44 15.75 16.89 -18.10
N VAL A 45 15.80 18.10 -17.55
CA VAL A 45 16.67 19.20 -18.09
C VAL A 45 18.15 18.82 -17.97
N ILE A 46 18.59 18.36 -16.81
CA ILE A 46 20.00 17.97 -16.59
C ILE A 46 20.34 16.72 -17.39
N GLY A 47 19.42 15.75 -17.48
CA GLY A 47 19.54 14.55 -18.28
C GLY A 47 19.64 14.81 -19.77
N GLY A 48 19.31 16.02 -20.22
CA GLY A 48 19.38 16.41 -21.64
C GLY A 48 18.14 16.01 -22.45
N MET A 49 17.01 15.81 -21.76
CA MET A 49 15.74 15.54 -22.43
C MET A 49 15.25 16.76 -23.22
N PRO A 50 14.60 16.58 -24.36
CA PRO A 50 13.98 17.68 -25.11
C PRO A 50 12.93 18.41 -24.25
N LEU A 51 13.00 19.76 -24.22
CA LEU A 51 12.01 20.59 -23.53
C LEU A 51 10.64 20.51 -24.20
N THR A 52 10.63 20.42 -25.53
CA THR A 52 9.42 20.24 -26.34
C THR A 52 9.32 18.80 -26.81
N ASN A 53 8.09 18.35 -27.02
CA ASN A 53 7.86 17.00 -27.54
C ASN A 53 8.44 16.84 -28.94
N ILE A 54 9.24 15.83 -29.14
CA ILE A 54 9.74 15.37 -30.45
C ILE A 54 9.24 13.97 -30.71
N THR A 55 8.95 13.64 -31.97
CA THR A 55 8.61 12.26 -32.37
C THR A 55 9.89 11.59 -32.84
N ILE A 56 10.20 10.43 -32.28
CA ILE A 56 11.32 9.58 -32.66
C ILE A 56 10.81 8.21 -33.01
N GLU A 57 11.43 7.58 -33.98
CA GLU A 57 11.13 6.20 -34.33
C GLU A 57 12.09 5.27 -33.57
N VAL A 58 11.52 4.37 -32.76
CA VAL A 58 12.27 3.36 -32.01
C VAL A 58 11.70 1.99 -32.37
N ASP A 59 12.52 1.14 -32.94
CA ASP A 59 12.14 -0.21 -33.40
C ASP A 59 10.92 -0.25 -34.34
N GLY A 60 10.80 0.75 -35.23
CA GLY A 60 9.70 0.86 -36.17
C GLY A 60 8.40 1.41 -35.60
N VAL A 61 8.42 1.92 -34.34
CA VAL A 61 7.28 2.55 -33.67
C VAL A 61 7.59 4.03 -33.41
N GLU A 62 6.66 4.89 -33.83
CA GLU A 62 6.74 6.32 -33.48
C GLU A 62 6.46 6.50 -31.98
N LYS A 63 7.46 7.04 -31.27
CA LYS A 63 7.34 7.43 -29.86
C LYS A 63 7.51 8.92 -29.70
N THR A 64 6.59 9.55 -28.98
CA THR A 64 6.72 10.97 -28.58
C THR A 64 7.60 11.03 -27.35
N PHE A 65 8.64 11.86 -27.43
CA PHE A 65 9.64 12.01 -26.38
C PHE A 65 9.84 13.47 -26.00
N GLY A 66 9.89 13.76 -24.72
CA GLY A 66 10.08 15.10 -24.18
C GLY A 66 9.71 15.17 -22.68
N ILE A 67 10.20 16.17 -21.95
CA ILE A 67 9.99 16.27 -20.49
C ILE A 67 8.51 16.23 -20.13
N VAL A 68 7.68 17.04 -20.80
CA VAL A 68 6.24 17.10 -20.50
C VAL A 68 5.55 15.78 -20.83
N ASN A 69 5.89 15.16 -21.97
CA ASN A 69 5.33 13.87 -22.34
C ASN A 69 5.73 12.77 -21.36
N SER A 70 6.98 12.74 -20.90
CA SER A 70 7.45 11.76 -19.92
C SER A 70 6.73 11.93 -18.58
N ILE A 71 6.53 13.16 -18.11
CA ILE A 71 5.76 13.44 -16.90
C ILE A 71 4.31 12.95 -17.05
N THR A 72 3.63 13.32 -18.13
CA THR A 72 2.21 12.99 -18.32
C THR A 72 2.01 11.51 -18.57
N SER A 73 2.87 10.86 -19.34
CA SER A 73 2.81 9.42 -19.62
C SER A 73 3.11 8.59 -18.38
N GLY A 74 4.17 8.93 -17.62
CA GLY A 74 4.50 8.29 -16.37
C GLY A 74 3.39 8.47 -15.33
N PHE A 75 2.90 9.70 -15.15
CA PHE A 75 1.79 10.00 -14.25
C PHE A 75 0.51 9.24 -14.67
N GLY A 76 0.12 9.33 -15.94
CA GLY A 76 -1.08 8.69 -16.44
C GLY A 76 -1.00 7.16 -16.40
N GLY A 77 0.15 6.58 -16.77
CA GLY A 77 0.39 5.14 -16.71
C GLY A 77 0.32 4.60 -15.28
N THR A 78 0.97 5.28 -14.34
CA THR A 78 0.92 4.92 -12.92
C THR A 78 -0.50 5.08 -12.36
N LEU A 79 -1.16 6.21 -12.61
CA LEU A 79 -2.54 6.43 -12.16
C LEU A 79 -3.49 5.37 -12.74
N GLY A 80 -3.33 5.01 -14.02
CA GLY A 80 -4.13 3.98 -14.67
C GLY A 80 -3.93 2.59 -14.06
N SER A 81 -2.71 2.25 -13.69
CA SER A 81 -2.39 0.92 -13.13
C SER A 81 -2.72 0.81 -11.63
N ILE A 82 -2.50 1.86 -10.84
CA ILE A 82 -2.59 1.82 -9.39
C ILE A 82 -3.82 2.55 -8.86
N GLY A 83 -4.22 3.66 -9.48
CA GLY A 83 -5.26 4.54 -8.96
C GLY A 83 -6.61 3.84 -8.75
N ILE A 84 -7.01 2.95 -9.67
CA ILE A 84 -8.25 2.17 -9.54
C ILE A 84 -8.16 1.23 -8.33
N ILE A 85 -7.02 0.57 -8.14
CA ILE A 85 -6.80 -0.36 -7.01
C ILE A 85 -6.84 0.40 -5.68
N ILE A 86 -6.18 1.56 -5.62
CA ILE A 86 -6.21 2.45 -4.44
C ILE A 86 -7.65 2.88 -4.17
N GLY A 87 -8.38 3.33 -5.19
CA GLY A 87 -9.78 3.75 -5.07
C GLY A 87 -10.66 2.64 -4.47
N PHE A 88 -10.58 1.43 -5.01
CA PHE A 88 -11.31 0.28 -4.46
C PHE A 88 -10.88 -0.07 -3.04
N GLY A 89 -9.57 -0.01 -2.76
CA GLY A 89 -9.01 -0.28 -1.43
C GLY A 89 -9.52 0.68 -0.36
N VAL A 90 -9.52 1.99 -0.64
CA VAL A 90 -10.00 3.00 0.34
C VAL A 90 -11.51 2.96 0.53
N MET A 91 -12.29 2.71 -0.53
CA MET A 91 -13.74 2.52 -0.40
C MET A 91 -14.05 1.29 0.48
N MET A 92 -13.36 0.17 0.24
CA MET A 92 -13.48 -1.02 1.06
C MET A 92 -13.05 -0.74 2.51
N GLY A 93 -12.00 0.05 2.71
CA GLY A 93 -11.51 0.46 4.02
C GLY A 93 -12.53 1.24 4.83
N GLN A 94 -13.22 2.19 4.20
CA GLN A 94 -14.29 2.94 4.86
C GLN A 94 -15.46 2.04 5.26
N ILE A 95 -15.86 1.11 4.40
CA ILE A 95 -16.89 0.12 4.78
C ILE A 95 -16.43 -0.70 5.98
N PHE A 96 -15.17 -1.13 6.05
CA PHE A 96 -14.63 -1.86 7.21
C PHE A 96 -14.65 -1.03 8.49
N GLU A 97 -14.36 0.27 8.38
CA GLU A 97 -14.36 1.18 9.53
C GLU A 97 -15.76 1.38 10.09
N VAL A 98 -16.71 1.81 9.26
CA VAL A 98 -18.09 2.14 9.69
C VAL A 98 -18.84 0.91 10.20
N THR A 99 -18.65 -0.25 9.57
CA THR A 99 -19.34 -1.49 9.98
C THR A 99 -18.70 -2.16 11.20
N GLY A 100 -17.52 -1.71 11.62
CA GLY A 100 -16.76 -2.35 12.69
C GLY A 100 -16.09 -3.67 12.26
N ALA A 101 -16.06 -3.99 10.96
CA ALA A 101 -15.36 -5.17 10.45
C ALA A 101 -13.87 -5.13 10.83
N ALA A 102 -13.24 -3.96 10.75
CA ALA A 102 -11.87 -3.75 11.20
C ALA A 102 -11.68 -4.12 12.69
N LYS A 103 -12.64 -3.75 13.55
CA LYS A 103 -12.65 -4.11 14.98
C LYS A 103 -12.77 -5.63 15.16
N ARG A 104 -13.61 -6.31 14.36
CA ARG A 104 -13.73 -7.77 14.38
C ARG A 104 -12.44 -8.47 13.98
N MET A 105 -11.77 -7.98 12.94
CA MET A 105 -10.49 -8.52 12.49
C MET A 105 -9.42 -8.40 13.57
N ALA A 106 -9.28 -7.20 14.17
CA ALA A 106 -8.36 -6.96 15.28
C ALA A 106 -8.60 -7.94 16.44
N HIS A 107 -9.84 -8.09 16.87
CA HIS A 107 -10.21 -8.99 17.95
C HIS A 107 -9.93 -10.47 17.60
N THR A 108 -10.15 -10.87 16.35
CA THR A 108 -9.87 -12.24 15.90
C THR A 108 -8.36 -12.52 15.91
N PHE A 109 -7.54 -11.60 15.42
CA PHE A 109 -6.08 -11.75 15.46
C PHE A 109 -5.53 -11.72 16.89
N LEU A 110 -6.05 -10.84 17.75
CA LEU A 110 -5.69 -10.85 19.16
C LEU A 110 -5.98 -12.21 19.83
N LYS A 111 -7.13 -12.81 19.52
CA LYS A 111 -7.46 -14.16 20.01
C LYS A 111 -6.53 -15.24 19.45
N LEU A 112 -6.17 -15.15 18.18
CA LEU A 112 -5.30 -16.12 17.52
C LEU A 112 -3.87 -16.09 18.07
N PHE A 113 -3.30 -14.88 18.24
CA PHE A 113 -1.93 -14.70 18.72
C PHE A 113 -1.82 -14.72 20.24
N GLY A 114 -2.92 -14.47 20.93
CA GLY A 114 -2.96 -14.45 22.39
C GLY A 114 -2.46 -13.14 23.01
N LYS A 115 -2.49 -13.11 24.34
CA LYS A 115 -2.09 -11.91 25.12
C LYS A 115 -0.62 -11.57 24.90
N LYS A 116 -0.29 -10.29 24.88
CA LYS A 116 1.07 -9.72 24.77
C LYS A 116 1.72 -9.80 23.38
N ARG A 117 1.00 -10.21 22.33
CA ARG A 117 1.51 -10.38 20.97
C ARG A 117 0.76 -9.51 19.95
N GLU A 118 0.34 -8.32 20.37
CA GLU A 118 -0.44 -7.41 19.53
C GLU A 118 0.40 -6.85 18.37
N GLU A 119 1.70 -6.59 18.61
CA GLU A 119 2.63 -6.15 17.58
C GLU A 119 2.83 -7.22 16.51
N GLU A 120 2.99 -8.49 16.93
CA GLU A 120 3.11 -9.63 16.02
C GLU A 120 1.83 -9.82 15.20
N ALA A 121 0.67 -9.69 15.85
CA ALA A 121 -0.63 -9.81 15.19
C ALA A 121 -0.81 -8.73 14.11
N LEU A 122 -0.49 -7.49 14.42
CA LEU A 122 -0.60 -6.37 13.48
C LEU A 122 0.42 -6.45 12.34
N ALA A 123 1.67 -6.84 12.65
CA ALA A 123 2.69 -7.02 11.63
C ALA A 123 2.29 -8.12 10.63
N LEU A 124 1.77 -9.26 11.11
CA LEU A 124 1.31 -10.32 10.21
C LEU A 124 0.05 -9.90 9.43
N THR A 125 -0.84 -9.13 10.07
CA THR A 125 -1.99 -8.57 9.38
C THR A 125 -1.55 -7.68 8.22
N GLY A 126 -0.64 -6.74 8.49
CA GLY A 126 -0.07 -5.87 7.47
C GLY A 126 0.63 -6.67 6.37
N PHE A 127 1.40 -7.68 6.75
CA PHE A 127 2.10 -8.56 5.82
C PHE A 127 1.14 -9.26 4.83
N LEU A 128 0.08 -9.86 5.33
CA LEU A 128 -0.90 -10.56 4.49
C LEU A 128 -1.74 -9.61 3.63
N VAL A 129 -2.15 -8.49 4.22
CA VAL A 129 -3.00 -7.51 3.53
C VAL A 129 -2.24 -6.81 2.42
N SER A 130 -0.94 -6.58 2.57
CA SER A 130 -0.13 -5.90 1.56
C SER A 130 0.19 -6.75 0.33
N ILE A 131 -0.12 -8.04 0.33
CA ILE A 131 0.04 -8.88 -0.87
C ILE A 131 -0.83 -8.35 -2.03
N PRO A 132 -2.16 -8.12 -1.86
CA PRO A 132 -3.01 -7.58 -2.91
C PRO A 132 -3.18 -6.05 -2.88
N ILE A 133 -2.82 -5.38 -1.79
CA ILE A 133 -3.12 -3.97 -1.55
C ILE A 133 -1.82 -3.21 -1.31
N PHE A 134 -1.71 -2.01 -1.90
CA PHE A 134 -0.56 -1.14 -1.66
C PHE A 134 -0.43 -0.79 -0.18
N CYS A 135 0.80 -0.69 0.31
CA CYS A 135 1.08 -0.44 1.73
C CYS A 135 0.40 0.83 2.26
N ASP A 136 0.31 1.88 1.45
CA ASP A 136 -0.33 3.15 1.83
C ASP A 136 -1.82 2.96 2.09
N SER A 137 -2.53 2.36 1.13
CA SER A 137 -3.96 2.04 1.27
C SER A 137 -4.20 1.04 2.40
N GLY A 138 -3.35 -0.01 2.49
CA GLY A 138 -3.42 -0.98 3.57
C GLY A 138 -3.24 -0.35 4.95
N PHE A 139 -2.34 0.64 5.07
CA PHE A 139 -2.15 1.36 6.33
C PHE A 139 -3.36 2.22 6.70
N VAL A 140 -3.92 2.96 5.75
CA VAL A 140 -5.13 3.78 5.98
C VAL A 140 -6.29 2.90 6.49
N VAL A 141 -6.50 1.75 5.84
CA VAL A 141 -7.56 0.79 6.21
C VAL A 141 -7.34 0.17 7.59
N LEU A 142 -6.08 -0.15 7.94
CA LEU A 142 -5.76 -0.92 9.14
C LEU A 142 -5.31 -0.06 10.33
N ALA A 143 -4.96 1.22 10.13
CA ALA A 143 -4.56 2.12 11.21
C ALA A 143 -5.64 2.30 12.29
N PRO A 144 -6.94 2.38 11.98
CA PRO A 144 -8.00 2.37 13.00
C PRO A 144 -7.94 1.15 13.92
N ILE A 145 -7.54 -0.01 13.40
CA ILE A 145 -7.37 -1.24 14.20
C ILE A 145 -6.24 -1.05 15.22
N ALA A 146 -5.09 -0.55 14.79
CA ALA A 146 -3.97 -0.28 15.68
C ALA A 146 -4.35 0.72 16.78
N LYS A 147 -5.14 1.76 16.43
CA LYS A 147 -5.70 2.72 17.40
C LYS A 147 -6.65 2.05 18.38
N ALA A 148 -7.56 1.21 17.91
CA ALA A 148 -8.52 0.50 18.75
C ALA A 148 -7.81 -0.45 19.73
N ILE A 149 -6.82 -1.21 19.26
CA ILE A 149 -6.00 -2.08 20.12
C ILE A 149 -5.23 -1.23 21.14
N SER A 150 -4.60 -0.13 20.71
CA SER A 150 -3.89 0.80 21.60
C SER A 150 -4.77 1.34 22.71
N LYS A 151 -5.98 1.82 22.38
CA LYS A 151 -6.96 2.33 23.34
C LYS A 151 -7.37 1.28 24.35
N ALA A 152 -7.63 0.05 23.90
CA ALA A 152 -8.06 -1.06 24.72
C ALA A 152 -6.94 -1.60 25.60
N THR A 153 -5.77 -1.86 25.05
CA THR A 153 -4.64 -2.48 25.76
C THR A 153 -3.77 -1.51 26.54
N LYS A 154 -3.95 -0.19 26.30
CA LYS A 154 -3.03 0.84 26.82
C LYS A 154 -1.58 0.67 26.35
N LYS A 155 -1.37 0.01 25.22
CA LYS A 155 -0.07 -0.01 24.53
C LYS A 155 0.08 1.22 23.63
N SER A 156 1.32 1.67 23.44
CA SER A 156 1.60 2.80 22.56
C SER A 156 1.14 2.54 21.13
N VAL A 157 0.31 3.43 20.58
CA VAL A 157 -0.12 3.39 19.19
C VAL A 157 1.06 3.52 18.22
N ILE A 158 2.15 4.18 18.63
CA ILE A 158 3.36 4.32 17.81
C ILE A 158 4.01 2.95 17.58
N GLY A 159 4.14 2.13 18.64
CA GLY A 159 4.65 0.76 18.49
C GLY A 159 3.76 -0.10 17.62
N LEU A 160 2.46 -0.12 17.92
CA LEU A 160 1.47 -0.92 17.18
C LEU A 160 1.37 -0.50 15.71
N GLY A 161 1.31 0.81 15.45
CA GLY A 161 1.27 1.36 14.09
C GLY A 161 2.55 1.09 13.30
N THR A 162 3.72 1.14 13.96
CA THR A 162 4.99 0.81 13.30
C THR A 162 5.09 -0.68 12.97
N ALA A 163 4.62 -1.57 13.86
CA ALA A 163 4.58 -3.01 13.56
C ALA A 163 3.67 -3.32 12.36
N LEU A 164 2.49 -2.68 12.30
CA LEU A 164 1.59 -2.77 11.16
C LEU A 164 2.24 -2.25 9.87
N ALA A 165 2.80 -1.03 9.91
CA ALA A 165 3.47 -0.42 8.77
C ALA A 165 4.64 -1.27 8.27
N ALA A 166 5.44 -1.83 9.19
CA ALA A 166 6.55 -2.72 8.83
C ALA A 166 6.07 -3.96 8.07
N GLY A 167 5.00 -4.61 8.54
CA GLY A 167 4.41 -5.74 7.81
C GLY A 167 3.97 -5.36 6.39
N LEU A 168 3.25 -4.25 6.26
CA LEU A 168 2.79 -3.72 4.97
C LEU A 168 3.95 -3.40 4.03
N VAL A 169 4.94 -2.63 4.48
CA VAL A 169 6.05 -2.14 3.65
C VAL A 169 6.98 -3.28 3.25
N ILE A 170 7.29 -4.22 4.14
CA ILE A 170 8.14 -5.37 3.83
C ILE A 170 7.53 -6.19 2.69
N THR A 171 6.23 -6.51 2.78
CA THR A 171 5.56 -7.29 1.73
C THR A 171 5.47 -6.49 0.44
N HIS A 172 5.07 -5.23 0.52
CA HIS A 172 4.93 -4.37 -0.64
C HIS A 172 6.25 -4.21 -1.42
N SER A 173 7.36 -4.10 -0.71
CA SER A 173 8.67 -3.85 -1.32
C SER A 173 9.38 -5.12 -1.82
N LEU A 174 9.01 -6.29 -1.29
CA LEU A 174 9.73 -7.53 -1.56
C LEU A 174 8.91 -8.58 -2.31
N VAL A 175 7.60 -8.62 -2.08
CA VAL A 175 6.79 -9.76 -2.49
C VAL A 175 5.90 -9.40 -3.69
N PRO A 176 6.10 -10.05 -4.87
CA PRO A 176 5.12 -9.93 -5.96
C PRO A 176 3.71 -10.31 -5.47
N PRO A 177 2.65 -9.79 -6.07
CA PRO A 177 2.59 -9.08 -7.36
C PRO A 177 2.71 -7.55 -7.31
N THR A 178 3.34 -6.99 -6.32
CA THR A 178 3.57 -5.53 -6.30
C THR A 178 4.47 -5.07 -7.45
N PRO A 179 4.25 -3.87 -8.01
CA PRO A 179 4.92 -3.42 -9.23
C PRO A 179 6.45 -3.41 -9.15
N GLY A 180 7.02 -2.94 -8.04
CA GLY A 180 8.47 -2.89 -7.85
C GLY A 180 9.13 -4.26 -7.99
N PRO A 181 8.76 -5.26 -7.19
CA PRO A 181 9.23 -6.65 -7.31
C PRO A 181 8.99 -7.27 -8.68
N LEU A 182 7.83 -7.02 -9.30
CA LEU A 182 7.56 -7.50 -10.66
C LEU A 182 8.47 -6.84 -11.70
N GLY A 183 8.73 -5.54 -11.56
CA GLY A 183 9.67 -4.82 -12.41
C GLY A 183 11.07 -5.41 -12.32
N VAL A 184 11.55 -5.72 -11.12
CA VAL A 184 12.83 -6.40 -10.89
C VAL A 184 12.85 -7.77 -11.58
N CYS A 185 11.79 -8.56 -11.43
CA CYS A 185 11.68 -9.85 -12.12
C CYS A 185 11.76 -9.69 -13.64
N GLY A 186 11.09 -8.69 -14.22
CA GLY A 186 11.10 -8.41 -15.64
C GLY A 186 12.48 -7.98 -16.14
N ILE A 187 13.14 -7.04 -15.46
CA ILE A 187 14.47 -6.53 -15.83
C ILE A 187 15.53 -7.64 -15.78
N PHE A 188 15.52 -8.46 -14.73
CA PHE A 188 16.52 -9.51 -14.55
C PHE A 188 16.11 -10.86 -15.17
N GLY A 189 14.93 -10.98 -15.78
CA GLY A 189 14.45 -12.24 -16.36
C GLY A 189 14.27 -13.35 -15.33
N VAL A 190 13.93 -13.00 -14.09
CA VAL A 190 13.78 -13.94 -12.97
C VAL A 190 12.37 -14.51 -12.95
N ASP A 191 12.26 -15.82 -12.76
CA ASP A 191 10.97 -16.47 -12.53
C ASP A 191 10.26 -15.91 -11.27
N VAL A 192 9.05 -15.41 -11.47
CA VAL A 192 8.28 -14.74 -10.40
C VAL A 192 8.01 -15.65 -9.21
N GLY A 193 7.73 -16.93 -9.47
CA GLY A 193 7.47 -17.90 -8.37
C GLY A 193 8.70 -18.14 -7.50
N LYS A 194 9.87 -18.31 -8.12
CA LYS A 194 11.16 -18.45 -7.41
C LYS A 194 11.48 -17.18 -6.63
N PHE A 195 11.21 -16.02 -7.23
CA PHE A 195 11.41 -14.73 -6.57
C PHE A 195 10.53 -14.58 -5.33
N ILE A 196 9.23 -14.93 -5.42
CA ILE A 196 8.33 -14.93 -4.27
C ILE A 196 8.87 -15.79 -3.13
N LEU A 197 9.30 -17.02 -3.41
CA LEU A 197 9.82 -17.92 -2.38
C LEU A 197 11.07 -17.34 -1.70
N LEU A 198 12.00 -16.80 -2.48
CA LEU A 198 13.22 -16.18 -1.95
C LEU A 198 12.91 -14.95 -1.10
N THR A 199 12.04 -14.08 -1.58
CA THR A 199 11.68 -12.84 -0.89
C THR A 199 10.86 -13.09 0.37
N LEU A 200 10.02 -14.12 0.42
CA LEU A 200 9.36 -14.55 1.66
C LEU A 200 10.37 -14.99 2.74
N VAL A 201 11.43 -15.72 2.34
CA VAL A 201 12.50 -16.09 3.27
C VAL A 201 13.24 -14.86 3.81
N LEU A 202 13.49 -13.86 2.97
CA LEU A 202 14.11 -12.60 3.38
C LEU A 202 13.17 -11.71 4.21
N ALA A 203 11.89 -11.69 3.89
CA ALA A 203 10.89 -10.90 4.58
C ALA A 203 10.70 -11.33 6.05
N LEU A 204 10.85 -12.61 6.33
CA LEU A 204 10.66 -13.15 7.69
C LEU A 204 11.63 -12.54 8.74
N PRO A 205 12.96 -12.57 8.56
CA PRO A 205 13.87 -11.94 9.51
C PRO A 205 13.70 -10.43 9.58
N MET A 206 13.34 -9.76 8.48
CA MET A 206 13.04 -8.33 8.49
C MET A 206 11.81 -8.03 9.35
N ALA A 207 10.74 -8.80 9.19
CA ALA A 207 9.53 -8.66 10.01
C ALA A 207 9.84 -8.87 11.50
N ILE A 208 10.61 -9.92 11.86
CA ILE A 208 11.03 -10.18 13.23
C ILE A 208 11.84 -9.00 13.79
N ALA A 209 12.80 -8.47 13.05
CA ALA A 209 13.60 -7.32 13.47
C ALA A 209 12.75 -6.07 13.71
N CYS A 210 11.81 -5.77 12.79
CA CYS A 210 10.91 -4.64 12.93
C CYS A 210 9.94 -4.77 14.10
N ILE A 211 9.41 -5.97 14.34
CA ILE A 211 8.56 -6.26 15.51
C ILE A 211 9.37 -6.08 16.80
N ALA A 212 10.57 -6.63 16.86
CA ALA A 212 11.44 -6.47 18.02
C ALA A 212 11.78 -5.00 18.28
N TYR A 213 12.13 -4.24 17.24
CA TYR A 213 12.39 -2.80 17.36
C TYR A 213 11.16 -2.02 17.84
N SER A 214 10.01 -2.28 17.24
CA SER A 214 8.74 -1.67 17.62
C SER A 214 8.43 -1.92 19.10
N ARG A 215 8.52 -3.16 19.54
CA ARG A 215 8.18 -3.59 20.89
C ARG A 215 9.18 -3.15 21.95
N LEU A 216 10.50 -3.28 21.68
CA LEU A 216 11.54 -3.03 22.67
C LEU A 216 11.89 -1.54 22.80
N PHE A 217 11.83 -0.79 21.71
CA PHE A 217 12.24 0.61 21.67
C PHE A 217 11.08 1.57 21.51
N LEU A 218 10.30 1.48 20.44
CA LEU A 218 9.31 2.49 20.11
C LEU A 218 8.14 2.54 21.08
N SER A 219 7.62 1.39 21.47
CA SER A 219 6.51 1.31 22.42
C SER A 219 6.85 1.87 23.80
N LYS A 220 8.13 1.89 24.17
CA LYS A 220 8.61 2.44 25.45
C LYS A 220 9.02 3.90 25.35
N LYS A 221 9.74 4.27 24.27
CA LYS A 221 10.30 5.60 24.10
C LYS A 221 9.25 6.64 23.71
N TYR A 222 8.26 6.24 22.91
CA TYR A 222 7.19 7.12 22.43
C TYR A 222 5.84 6.56 22.88
N TYR A 223 5.50 6.81 24.14
CA TYR A 223 4.27 6.31 24.71
C TYR A 223 3.13 7.27 24.43
N ARG A 224 2.32 6.94 23.43
CA ARG A 224 1.16 7.71 23.01
C ARG A 224 -0.05 6.81 22.84
N ILE A 225 -1.20 7.24 23.34
CA ILE A 225 -2.46 6.48 23.30
C ILE A 225 -3.56 7.38 22.74
N PRO A 226 -4.52 6.86 21.96
CA PRO A 226 -5.70 7.60 21.54
C PRO A 226 -6.60 7.93 22.76
N ASN A 227 -6.99 9.20 22.89
CA ASN A 227 -7.99 9.64 23.86
C ASN A 227 -9.41 9.24 23.44
N ASP A 228 -10.43 9.67 24.17
CA ASP A 228 -11.83 9.35 23.85
C ASP A 228 -12.32 10.06 22.58
N GLU A 229 -11.71 11.17 22.22
CA GLU A 229 -11.96 11.94 21.00
C GLU A 229 -11.20 11.38 19.78
N GLY A 230 -10.35 10.34 19.97
CA GLY A 230 -9.56 9.71 18.92
C GLY A 230 -8.23 10.40 18.62
N GLU A 231 -7.89 11.46 19.35
CA GLU A 231 -6.62 12.16 19.22
C GLU A 231 -5.50 11.38 19.91
N ILE A 232 -4.32 11.37 19.28
CA ILE A 232 -3.13 10.70 19.81
C ILE A 232 -2.42 11.63 20.78
N VAL A 233 -2.52 11.33 22.08
CA VAL A 233 -1.94 12.13 23.14
C VAL A 233 -0.81 11.42 23.86
N GLU A 234 0.17 12.18 24.32
CA GLU A 234 1.24 11.67 25.18
C GLU A 234 0.71 11.56 26.62
N MET A 235 0.85 10.39 27.19
CA MET A 235 0.39 10.08 28.55
C MET A 235 1.54 9.46 29.36
N PRO A 236 1.50 9.55 30.70
CA PRO A 236 2.39 8.78 31.53
C PRO A 236 2.24 7.29 31.26
N TYR A 237 3.33 6.56 31.29
CA TYR A 237 3.32 5.12 31.07
C TYR A 237 2.35 4.42 32.03
N GLN A 238 1.48 3.59 31.47
CA GLN A 238 0.55 2.73 32.19
C GLN A 238 0.90 1.27 31.87
N GLU A 239 0.72 0.40 32.85
CA GLU A 239 0.87 -1.03 32.57
C GLU A 239 -0.20 -1.48 31.58
N PRO A 240 0.19 -2.24 30.54
CA PRO A 240 -0.76 -2.68 29.52
C PRO A 240 -1.85 -3.58 30.11
N ASN A 241 -3.10 -3.24 29.83
CA ASN A 241 -4.24 -4.08 30.17
C ASN A 241 -4.58 -5.03 29.02
N TYR A 242 -3.91 -6.18 28.99
CA TYR A 242 -4.11 -7.17 27.94
C TYR A 242 -5.51 -7.83 27.94
N GLU A 243 -6.24 -7.75 29.05
CA GLU A 243 -7.60 -8.32 29.13
C GLU A 243 -8.63 -7.41 28.47
N ALA A 244 -8.44 -6.11 28.54
CA ALA A 244 -9.34 -5.14 27.94
C ALA A 244 -9.47 -5.30 26.41
N ALA A 245 -8.41 -5.74 25.71
CA ALA A 245 -8.46 -6.03 24.29
C ALA A 245 -9.39 -7.20 23.95
N PHE A 246 -9.51 -8.17 24.85
CA PHE A 246 -10.40 -9.33 24.69
C PHE A 246 -11.82 -9.06 25.18
N ALA A 247 -12.00 -8.08 26.05
CA ALA A 247 -13.29 -7.64 26.58
C ALA A 247 -13.97 -6.56 25.72
N MET A 248 -13.49 -6.34 24.49
CA MET A 248 -14.13 -5.41 23.57
C MET A 248 -15.60 -5.80 23.33
N ASP A 249 -16.50 -4.84 23.49
CA ASP A 249 -17.88 -5.03 23.11
C ASP A 249 -17.98 -5.27 21.59
N MET A 250 -18.47 -6.44 21.23
CA MET A 250 -18.64 -6.88 19.85
C MET A 250 -20.11 -6.88 19.43
N THR A 251 -20.97 -6.20 20.16
CA THR A 251 -22.41 -6.06 19.83
C THR A 251 -22.54 -5.22 18.55
N GLY A 252 -23.34 -5.68 17.61
CA GLY A 252 -23.54 -5.00 16.33
C GLY A 252 -22.37 -5.10 15.34
N VAL A 253 -21.28 -5.76 15.70
CA VAL A 253 -20.10 -5.93 14.83
C VAL A 253 -20.29 -7.20 13.97
N PRO A 254 -20.02 -7.16 12.66
CA PRO A 254 -20.19 -8.29 11.76
C PRO A 254 -19.38 -9.52 12.20
N GLY A 255 -19.76 -10.70 11.69
CA GLY A 255 -19.07 -11.95 11.96
C GLY A 255 -17.62 -11.96 11.45
N ALA A 256 -16.79 -12.85 11.99
CA ALA A 256 -15.41 -12.96 11.54
C ALA A 256 -15.31 -13.30 10.05
N LEU A 257 -16.09 -14.28 9.58
CA LEU A 257 -16.08 -14.68 8.18
C LEU A 257 -16.46 -13.51 7.25
N GLU A 258 -17.52 -12.78 7.58
CA GLU A 258 -17.98 -11.61 6.81
C GLU A 258 -16.91 -10.51 6.77
N SER A 259 -16.19 -10.32 7.86
CA SER A 259 -15.14 -9.30 7.97
C SER A 259 -13.87 -9.67 7.18
N PHE A 260 -13.53 -10.96 7.08
CA PHE A 260 -12.32 -11.40 6.39
C PHE A 260 -12.53 -11.71 4.90
N MET A 261 -13.72 -12.15 4.48
CA MET A 261 -13.98 -12.54 3.10
C MET A 261 -13.60 -11.47 2.06
N PRO A 262 -13.94 -10.19 2.25
CA PRO A 262 -13.59 -9.15 1.27
C PRO A 262 -12.09 -8.99 1.04
N LEU A 263 -11.25 -9.32 2.03
CA LEU A 263 -9.78 -9.32 1.90
C LEU A 263 -9.24 -10.66 1.39
N ILE A 264 -9.76 -11.77 1.88
CA ILE A 264 -9.23 -13.11 1.56
C ILE A 264 -9.52 -13.48 0.11
N ILE A 265 -10.70 -13.13 -0.41
CA ILE A 265 -11.08 -13.46 -1.79
C ILE A 265 -10.11 -12.83 -2.81
N PRO A 266 -9.82 -11.54 -2.79
CA PRO A 266 -8.79 -10.94 -3.66
C PRO A 266 -7.43 -11.62 -3.53
N ILE A 267 -6.97 -11.89 -2.31
CA ILE A 267 -5.68 -12.53 -2.06
C ILE A 267 -5.61 -13.89 -2.76
N ILE A 268 -6.61 -14.73 -2.55
CA ILE A 268 -6.66 -16.07 -3.15
C ILE A 268 -6.68 -15.96 -4.68
N LEU A 269 -7.50 -15.07 -5.24
CA LEU A 269 -7.60 -14.89 -6.69
C LEU A 269 -6.26 -14.42 -7.29
N ILE A 270 -5.60 -13.45 -6.66
CA ILE A 270 -4.29 -12.95 -7.12
C ILE A 270 -3.23 -14.04 -7.01
N LEU A 271 -3.20 -14.82 -5.93
CA LEU A 271 -2.28 -15.94 -5.80
C LEU A 271 -2.52 -17.01 -6.87
N ILE A 272 -3.77 -17.35 -7.16
CA ILE A 272 -4.10 -18.27 -8.26
C ILE A 272 -3.60 -17.74 -9.60
N ASN A 273 -3.84 -16.46 -9.90
CA ASN A 273 -3.31 -15.81 -11.11
C ASN A 273 -1.78 -15.92 -11.17
N THR A 274 -1.09 -15.52 -10.10
CA THR A 274 0.37 -15.53 -10.02
C THR A 274 0.93 -16.93 -10.28
N VAL A 275 0.39 -17.95 -9.60
CA VAL A 275 0.83 -19.34 -9.76
C VAL A 275 0.50 -19.86 -11.17
N ALA A 276 -0.71 -19.61 -11.67
CA ALA A 276 -1.11 -20.07 -13.01
C ALA A 276 -0.24 -19.47 -14.10
N THR A 277 0.06 -18.17 -14.02
CA THR A 277 0.92 -17.46 -14.95
C THR A 277 2.37 -17.97 -14.87
N ALA A 278 2.91 -18.16 -13.66
CA ALA A 278 4.25 -18.71 -13.47
C ALA A 278 4.38 -20.14 -13.99
N MET A 279 3.30 -20.93 -13.99
CA MET A 279 3.26 -22.29 -14.55
C MET A 279 2.96 -22.32 -16.05
N GLY A 280 2.73 -21.19 -16.71
CA GLY A 280 2.32 -21.11 -18.12
C GLY A 280 0.93 -21.70 -18.40
N LYS A 281 0.11 -21.92 -17.37
CA LYS A 281 -1.24 -22.47 -17.48
C LYS A 281 -2.28 -21.36 -17.53
N THR A 282 -2.40 -20.73 -18.69
CA THR A 282 -3.28 -19.56 -18.89
C THR A 282 -4.43 -19.82 -19.87
N GLU A 283 -4.67 -21.08 -20.27
CA GLU A 283 -5.66 -21.44 -21.28
C GLU A 283 -6.94 -22.06 -20.65
N GLY A 284 -8.02 -22.07 -21.43
CA GLY A 284 -9.30 -22.67 -21.05
C GLY A 284 -9.91 -22.07 -19.80
N PHE A 285 -10.38 -22.90 -18.87
CA PHE A 285 -10.98 -22.45 -17.59
C PHE A 285 -9.98 -21.64 -16.74
N MET A 286 -8.70 -21.96 -16.83
CA MET A 286 -7.67 -21.24 -16.09
C MET A 286 -7.55 -19.76 -16.53
N ASN A 287 -7.84 -19.44 -17.80
CA ASN A 287 -7.88 -18.06 -18.26
C ASN A 287 -8.91 -17.19 -17.51
N ILE A 288 -10.07 -17.77 -17.15
CA ILE A 288 -11.07 -17.07 -16.34
C ILE A 288 -10.52 -16.77 -14.94
N LEU A 289 -9.86 -17.75 -14.32
CA LEU A 289 -9.24 -17.55 -12.99
C LEU A 289 -8.11 -16.54 -13.03
N VAL A 290 -7.29 -16.57 -14.10
CA VAL A 290 -6.23 -15.56 -14.33
C VAL A 290 -6.84 -14.16 -14.49
N PHE A 291 -7.91 -14.03 -15.25
CA PHE A 291 -8.64 -12.76 -15.38
C PHE A 291 -9.20 -12.27 -14.04
N LEU A 292 -9.91 -13.13 -13.31
CA LEU A 292 -10.46 -12.77 -11.99
C LEU A 292 -9.38 -12.44 -10.97
N GLY A 293 -8.19 -13.02 -11.13
CA GLY A 293 -7.02 -12.76 -10.29
C GLY A 293 -6.17 -11.56 -10.75
N GLN A 294 -6.55 -10.83 -11.80
CA GLN A 294 -5.94 -9.54 -12.10
C GLN A 294 -6.15 -8.58 -10.91
N PRO A 295 -5.14 -7.86 -10.41
CA PRO A 295 -5.25 -7.06 -9.19
C PRO A 295 -6.46 -6.11 -9.17
N ILE A 296 -6.72 -5.42 -10.28
CA ILE A 296 -7.87 -4.51 -10.40
C ILE A 296 -9.18 -5.27 -10.25
N VAL A 297 -9.33 -6.43 -10.94
CA VAL A 297 -10.55 -7.24 -10.90
C VAL A 297 -10.74 -7.88 -9.53
N ALA A 298 -9.69 -8.47 -8.98
CA ALA A 298 -9.74 -9.14 -7.69
C ALA A 298 -10.10 -8.19 -6.55
N VAL A 299 -9.47 -6.99 -6.49
CA VAL A 299 -9.79 -5.98 -5.45
C VAL A 299 -11.19 -5.40 -5.66
N GLY A 300 -11.62 -5.21 -6.92
CA GLY A 300 -13.00 -4.81 -7.25
C GLY A 300 -14.03 -5.84 -6.77
N LEU A 301 -13.75 -7.14 -6.95
CA LEU A 301 -14.59 -8.21 -6.40
C LEU A 301 -14.60 -8.19 -4.87
N GLY A 302 -13.46 -7.93 -4.23
CA GLY A 302 -13.39 -7.75 -2.78
C GLY A 302 -14.29 -6.62 -2.29
N LEU A 303 -14.29 -5.48 -2.98
CA LEU A 303 -15.18 -4.37 -2.67
C LEU A 303 -16.66 -4.76 -2.84
N ILE A 304 -17.01 -5.44 -3.93
CA ILE A 304 -18.38 -5.94 -4.14
C ILE A 304 -18.80 -6.87 -2.99
N VAL A 305 -17.92 -7.79 -2.58
CA VAL A 305 -18.18 -8.67 -1.43
C VAL A 305 -18.35 -7.85 -0.15
N ALA A 306 -17.53 -6.83 0.10
CA ALA A 306 -17.68 -5.94 1.25
C ALA A 306 -19.04 -5.24 1.26
N ILE A 307 -19.47 -4.69 0.12
CA ILE A 307 -20.78 -4.05 -0.01
C ILE A 307 -21.91 -5.05 0.27
N LEU A 308 -21.83 -6.25 -0.29
CA LEU A 308 -22.88 -7.26 -0.17
C LEU A 308 -22.93 -7.93 1.22
N THR A 309 -21.84 -8.01 1.93
CA THR A 309 -21.78 -8.65 3.27
C THR A 309 -21.86 -7.61 4.39
N LEU A 310 -20.91 -6.69 4.44
CA LEU A 310 -20.80 -5.68 5.48
C LEU A 310 -21.75 -4.52 5.27
N GLY A 311 -21.92 -4.07 4.03
CA GLY A 311 -22.80 -2.96 3.67
C GLY A 311 -24.29 -3.20 3.93
N ARG A 312 -24.70 -4.45 4.21
CA ARG A 312 -26.08 -4.76 4.60
C ARG A 312 -26.53 -4.10 5.90
N SER A 313 -25.60 -3.76 6.77
CA SER A 313 -25.88 -3.07 8.03
C SER A 313 -26.02 -1.55 7.89
N LEU A 314 -25.68 -1.01 6.72
CA LEU A 314 -25.72 0.42 6.42
C LEU A 314 -26.91 0.73 5.50
N ASP A 315 -27.48 1.93 5.64
CA ASP A 315 -28.36 2.44 4.62
C ASP A 315 -27.59 2.75 3.32
N ARG A 316 -28.27 2.68 2.17
CA ARG A 316 -27.63 2.90 0.85
C ARG A 316 -26.94 4.26 0.77
N HIS A 317 -27.58 5.32 1.28
CA HIS A 317 -27.02 6.67 1.25
C HIS A 317 -25.79 6.78 2.15
N GLU A 318 -25.84 6.16 3.31
CA GLU A 318 -24.71 6.10 4.25
C GLU A 318 -23.51 5.36 3.66
N ALA A 319 -23.75 4.19 3.07
CA ALA A 319 -22.69 3.40 2.41
C ALA A 319 -22.02 4.19 1.27
N LEU A 320 -22.80 4.89 0.44
CA LEU A 320 -22.27 5.74 -0.63
C LEU A 320 -21.46 6.91 -0.08
N ALA A 321 -21.99 7.63 0.92
CA ALA A 321 -21.29 8.75 1.55
C ALA A 321 -19.96 8.35 2.18
N GLU A 322 -19.90 7.17 2.83
CA GLU A 322 -18.66 6.66 3.40
C GLU A 322 -17.65 6.26 2.31
N MET A 323 -18.09 5.63 1.23
CA MET A 323 -17.19 5.35 0.09
C MET A 323 -16.64 6.64 -0.55
N GLU A 324 -17.46 7.70 -0.66
CA GLU A 324 -17.03 9.01 -1.17
C GLU A 324 -15.99 9.67 -0.23
N LYS A 325 -16.16 9.57 1.10
CA LYS A 325 -15.14 10.02 2.07
C LYS A 325 -13.81 9.28 1.88
N GLY A 326 -13.85 7.97 1.66
CA GLY A 326 -12.67 7.18 1.34
C GLY A 326 -11.96 7.69 0.10
N MET A 327 -12.71 7.92 -0.98
CA MET A 327 -12.17 8.45 -2.23
C MET A 327 -11.56 9.84 -2.07
N ALA A 328 -12.21 10.73 -1.31
CA ALA A 328 -11.68 12.07 -1.03
C ALA A 328 -10.36 12.00 -0.26
N SER A 329 -10.25 11.12 0.73
CA SER A 329 -9.01 10.90 1.48
C SER A 329 -7.89 10.31 0.62
N ALA A 330 -8.22 9.48 -0.36
CA ALA A 330 -7.28 8.89 -1.29
C ALA A 330 -6.70 9.88 -2.31
N GLY A 331 -7.39 10.98 -2.58
CA GLY A 331 -6.96 11.93 -3.62
C GLY A 331 -5.54 12.43 -3.42
N ILE A 332 -5.17 12.83 -2.22
CA ILE A 332 -3.81 13.27 -1.88
C ILE A 332 -2.83 12.11 -2.00
N ILE A 333 -3.20 10.93 -1.51
CA ILE A 333 -2.36 9.72 -1.57
C ILE A 333 -2.10 9.36 -3.03
N MET A 334 -3.13 9.34 -3.87
CA MET A 334 -2.99 9.05 -5.30
C MET A 334 -2.07 10.04 -6.00
N LEU A 335 -2.23 11.35 -5.76
CA LEU A 335 -1.39 12.37 -6.39
C LEU A 335 0.07 12.25 -5.99
N VAL A 336 0.37 12.02 -4.71
CA VAL A 336 1.73 11.90 -4.21
C VAL A 336 2.36 10.58 -4.66
N THR A 337 1.67 9.45 -4.49
CA THR A 337 2.17 8.11 -4.87
C THR A 337 2.43 8.05 -6.38
N VAL A 338 1.50 8.51 -7.19
CA VAL A 338 1.63 8.52 -8.65
C VAL A 338 2.81 9.38 -9.11
N SER A 339 3.05 10.53 -8.47
CA SER A 339 4.19 11.38 -8.80
C SER A 339 5.54 10.77 -8.41
N TYR A 340 5.58 9.94 -7.37
CA TYR A 340 6.80 9.26 -6.94
C TYR A 340 7.28 8.26 -8.00
N TYR A 341 6.36 7.55 -8.66
CA TYR A 341 6.67 6.60 -9.73
C TYR A 341 6.94 7.25 -11.09
N THR A 342 6.59 8.53 -11.28
CA THR A 342 6.89 9.26 -12.55
C THR A 342 8.37 9.51 -12.75
N SER A 343 9.18 9.48 -11.70
CA SER A 343 10.63 9.63 -11.82
C SER A 343 11.32 8.37 -12.40
N ASP A 344 10.72 7.19 -12.24
CA ASP A 344 11.29 5.92 -12.74
C ASP A 344 10.92 5.65 -14.20
N ALA A 345 9.82 6.22 -14.71
CA ALA A 345 9.38 6.05 -16.11
C ALA A 345 10.24 6.80 -17.15
N ALA A 346 11.29 7.50 -16.72
CA ALA A 346 12.25 8.15 -17.63
C ALA A 346 13.34 7.17 -18.13
N ASP A 347 13.40 5.94 -17.64
CA ASP A 347 14.43 4.95 -17.97
C ASP A 347 13.96 3.89 -18.99
N ASP A 348 12.69 3.87 -19.42
CA ASP A 348 12.13 3.08 -20.51
C ASP A 348 12.01 3.98 -21.79
#